data_b6cd31add0e67e4fdde322252ddeb4da
#
_entry.id   b6cd31add0e67e4fdde322252ddeb4da
#
_cell.length_a   1.000
_cell.length_b   1.000
_cell.length_c   1.000
_cell.angle_alpha   90.00
_cell.angle_beta   90.00
_cell.angle_gamma   90.00
#
_symmetry.space_group_name_H-M   'P 1'
#
loop_
_entity.id
_entity.type
_entity.pdbx_description
1 polymer ?
#
loop_
_entity_poly.entity_id
_entity_poly.type
_entity_poly.pdbx_seq_one_letter_code
_entity_poly.pdbx_strand_id
1 'polypeptide(L)'
;MVRYHTEKREGKQAAPVVFQWKGYGEDAACNFSFDVHKGECLAVQIMDARGMEELRKILTGDILPESGELLLNGKQTEIPGNCRIAVIQERTTKTMIFPKLDYMNNLCICLAEKVPSIWHNKRLQKSIRNEYSPILGTDVFEMPVEELSEKQKYQLVYTRVFLQKPEILFCIQPFCGADLAHRMFIWSMLEKFLDKGISVVILSLNLSDSLAMADRLLILGENGEKREIARENFHKITSPVPWLHMYLSERK
;
A
#
# COMPACT_ATOMS: atom_id res chain seq x y z
N MET A 1 16.64 1.66 -17.13
CA MET A 1 17.66 2.12 -16.16
C MET A 1 16.93 2.78 -15.01
N VAL A 2 16.64 2.03 -13.95
CA VAL A 2 15.88 2.54 -12.79
C VAL A 2 16.89 3.23 -11.88
N ARG A 3 16.85 4.57 -11.82
CA ARG A 3 17.64 5.34 -10.83
C ARG A 3 16.93 5.24 -9.50
N TYR A 4 17.51 4.51 -8.55
CA TYR A 4 17.06 4.55 -7.16
C TYR A 4 17.42 5.93 -6.60
N HIS A 5 16.41 6.74 -6.39
CA HIS A 5 16.56 8.05 -5.75
C HIS A 5 16.73 7.89 -4.24
N THR A 6 17.90 7.44 -3.81
CA THR A 6 18.29 7.44 -2.40
C THR A 6 18.55 8.85 -1.83
N GLU A 7 18.66 9.87 -2.68
CA GLU A 7 19.19 11.19 -2.28
C GLU A 7 18.15 12.30 -2.10
N LYS A 8 16.84 12.05 -2.36
CA LYS A 8 15.84 13.14 -2.37
C LYS A 8 14.77 13.13 -1.29
N ARG A 9 14.91 12.34 -0.25
CA ARG A 9 13.92 12.29 0.83
C ARG A 9 14.37 12.94 2.14
N GLU A 10 15.43 13.72 2.12
CA GLU A 10 15.82 14.55 3.25
C GLU A 10 14.78 15.67 3.44
N GLY A 11 14.18 15.73 4.62
CA GLY A 11 13.34 16.85 5.05
C GLY A 11 11.84 16.60 5.21
N LYS A 12 11.32 15.38 5.09
CA LYS A 12 9.87 15.12 5.23
C LYS A 12 9.32 15.17 6.66
N GLN A 13 10.16 15.27 7.69
CA GLN A 13 9.69 15.46 9.07
C GLN A 13 8.91 16.77 9.30
N ALA A 14 9.01 17.72 8.39
CA ALA A 14 8.25 18.97 8.42
C ALA A 14 6.91 18.92 7.64
N ALA A 15 6.60 17.79 6.99
CA ALA A 15 5.35 17.66 6.24
C ALA A 15 4.15 17.52 7.19
N PRO A 16 2.96 18.05 6.83
CA PRO A 16 1.78 17.94 7.68
C PRO A 16 1.35 16.49 7.88
N VAL A 17 0.81 16.20 9.06
CA VAL A 17 0.22 14.89 9.36
C VAL A 17 -1.04 14.71 8.50
N VAL A 18 -1.10 13.62 7.74
CA VAL A 18 -2.23 13.29 6.89
C VAL A 18 -3.15 12.28 7.56
N PHE A 19 -2.61 11.36 8.35
CA PHE A 19 -3.37 10.32 9.01
C PHE A 19 -2.87 10.08 10.43
N GLN A 20 -3.81 9.81 11.35
CA GLN A 20 -3.51 9.47 12.73
C GLN A 20 -4.31 8.24 13.13
N TRP A 21 -3.62 7.29 13.73
CA TRP A 21 -4.17 6.13 14.41
C TRP A 21 -4.01 6.35 15.91
N LYS A 22 -5.10 6.44 16.66
CA LYS A 22 -5.09 6.75 18.08
C LYS A 22 -5.78 5.67 18.89
N GLY A 23 -5.01 4.68 19.31
CA GLY A 23 -5.52 3.59 20.14
C GLY A 23 -6.72 2.85 19.54
N TYR A 24 -6.79 2.74 18.22
CA TYR A 24 -7.92 2.14 17.52
C TYR A 24 -7.67 0.64 17.35
N GLY A 25 -8.24 -0.16 18.26
CA GLY A 25 -8.08 -1.61 18.30
C GLY A 25 -8.92 -2.25 19.41
N GLU A 26 -9.18 -3.54 19.30
CA GLU A 26 -9.90 -4.30 20.31
C GLU A 26 -8.98 -4.87 21.38
N ASP A 27 -7.81 -5.34 20.97
CA ASP A 27 -6.81 -5.95 21.83
C ASP A 27 -5.65 -5.01 22.19
N ALA A 28 -4.95 -5.30 23.29
CA ALA A 28 -3.76 -4.58 23.71
C ALA A 28 -2.67 -4.55 22.64
N ALA A 29 -2.63 -5.55 21.77
CA ALA A 29 -1.71 -5.62 20.63
C ALA A 29 -1.94 -4.51 19.58
N CYS A 30 -3.17 -3.99 19.47
CA CYS A 30 -3.54 -2.91 18.56
C CYS A 30 -3.80 -1.56 19.26
N ASN A 31 -3.70 -1.51 20.57
CA ASN A 31 -3.84 -0.27 21.35
C ASN A 31 -2.54 0.58 21.28
N PHE A 32 -2.18 1.00 20.07
CA PHE A 32 -1.05 1.88 19.81
C PHE A 32 -1.51 3.13 19.05
N SER A 33 -0.65 4.14 19.01
CA SER A 33 -0.93 5.37 18.29
C SER A 33 0.26 5.75 17.43
N PHE A 34 -0.02 6.18 16.20
CA PHE A 34 1.00 6.70 15.28
C PHE A 34 0.41 7.70 14.31
N ASP A 35 1.29 8.55 13.80
CA ASP A 35 0.96 9.53 12.78
C ASP A 35 1.66 9.17 11.46
N VAL A 36 1.04 9.54 10.34
CA VAL A 36 1.64 9.42 9.00
C VAL A 36 1.69 10.81 8.37
N HIS A 37 2.86 11.20 7.88
CA HIS A 37 3.06 12.48 7.23
C HIS A 37 2.76 12.41 5.73
N LYS A 38 2.40 13.53 5.14
CA LYS A 38 2.05 13.60 3.72
C LYS A 38 3.20 13.16 2.83
N GLY A 39 2.93 12.16 1.98
CA GLY A 39 3.90 11.57 1.06
C GLY A 39 5.02 10.76 1.75
N GLU A 40 4.87 10.41 3.03
CA GLU A 40 5.77 9.55 3.78
C GLU A 40 5.56 8.08 3.39
N CYS A 41 6.63 7.30 3.41
CA CYS A 41 6.60 5.86 3.46
C CYS A 41 6.92 5.39 4.89
N LEU A 42 5.89 4.96 5.62
CA LEU A 42 6.03 4.40 6.95
C LEU A 42 6.04 2.87 6.87
N ALA A 43 7.14 2.23 7.27
CA ALA A 43 7.15 0.79 7.51
C ALA A 43 6.69 0.52 8.94
N VAL A 44 5.73 -0.40 9.11
CA VAL A 44 5.26 -0.87 10.41
C VAL A 44 5.58 -2.35 10.52
N GLN A 45 6.52 -2.69 11.39
CA GLN A 45 6.80 -4.08 11.72
C GLN A 45 5.92 -4.50 12.89
N ILE A 46 5.17 -5.56 12.70
CA ILE A 46 4.32 -6.15 13.73
C ILE A 46 4.98 -7.45 14.16
N MET A 47 5.34 -7.55 15.45
CA MET A 47 6.08 -8.70 15.99
C MET A 47 5.17 -9.90 16.31
N ASP A 48 3.86 -9.69 16.34
CA ASP A 48 2.86 -10.71 16.65
C ASP A 48 1.91 -10.97 15.47
N ALA A 49 1.70 -12.25 15.15
CA ALA A 49 0.79 -12.65 14.07
C ALA A 49 -0.69 -12.32 14.38
N ARG A 50 -1.10 -12.33 15.65
CA ARG A 50 -2.46 -11.95 16.05
C ARG A 50 -2.71 -10.47 15.85
N GLY A 51 -1.76 -9.61 16.24
CA GLY A 51 -1.83 -8.18 15.98
C GLY A 51 -1.88 -7.85 14.48
N MET A 52 -1.13 -8.58 13.63
CA MET A 52 -1.23 -8.44 12.18
C MET A 52 -2.63 -8.82 11.67
N GLU A 53 -3.20 -9.91 12.16
CA GLU A 53 -4.54 -10.36 11.75
C GLU A 53 -5.64 -9.39 12.20
N GLU A 54 -5.53 -8.82 13.40
CA GLU A 54 -6.46 -7.80 13.88
C GLU A 54 -6.38 -6.53 13.03
N LEU A 55 -5.17 -6.01 12.79
CA LEU A 55 -4.98 -4.87 11.89
C LEU A 55 -5.53 -5.12 10.49
N ARG A 56 -5.31 -6.33 9.96
CA ARG A 56 -5.90 -6.73 8.68
C ARG A 56 -7.42 -6.60 8.72
N LYS A 57 -8.08 -7.16 9.74
CA LYS A 57 -9.54 -7.12 9.88
C LYS A 57 -10.06 -5.69 10.01
N ILE A 58 -9.38 -4.83 10.76
CA ILE A 58 -9.75 -3.42 10.89
C ILE A 58 -9.61 -2.72 9.54
N LEU A 59 -8.49 -2.90 8.84
CA LEU A 59 -8.23 -2.27 7.55
C LEU A 59 -9.17 -2.74 6.44
N THR A 60 -9.63 -3.99 6.50
CA THR A 60 -10.60 -4.54 5.53
C THR A 60 -12.05 -4.28 5.91
N GLY A 61 -12.30 -3.82 7.15
CA GLY A 61 -13.65 -3.59 7.65
C GLY A 61 -14.35 -4.84 8.15
N ASP A 62 -13.62 -5.92 8.38
CA ASP A 62 -14.16 -7.16 8.95
C ASP A 62 -14.51 -6.97 10.44
N ILE A 63 -13.85 -6.03 11.13
CA ILE A 63 -14.16 -5.55 12.48
C ILE A 63 -14.10 -4.03 12.54
N LEU A 64 -14.93 -3.45 13.40
CA LEU A 64 -14.95 -2.02 13.70
C LEU A 64 -14.75 -1.88 15.23
N PRO A 65 -13.53 -1.51 15.68
CA PRO A 65 -13.25 -1.35 17.10
C PRO A 65 -14.14 -0.30 17.77
N GLU A 66 -14.55 -0.59 19.01
CA GLU A 66 -15.39 0.32 19.81
C GLU A 66 -14.58 1.46 20.46
N SER A 67 -13.25 1.32 20.52
CA SER A 67 -12.37 2.27 21.20
C SER A 67 -11.36 2.89 20.25
N GLY A 68 -10.87 4.09 20.61
CA GLY A 68 -9.92 4.85 19.84
C GLY A 68 -10.53 5.63 18.67
N GLU A 69 -9.68 6.24 17.87
CA GLU A 69 -10.11 7.02 16.71
C GLU A 69 -9.10 7.00 15.57
N LEU A 70 -9.63 7.11 14.36
CA LEU A 70 -8.85 7.33 13.15
C LEU A 70 -9.12 8.75 12.64
N LEU A 71 -8.08 9.48 12.32
CA LEU A 71 -8.20 10.83 11.76
C LEU A 71 -7.53 10.92 10.39
N LEU A 72 -8.23 11.49 9.42
CA LEU A 72 -7.67 11.85 8.11
C LEU A 72 -7.72 13.39 7.96
N ASN A 73 -6.54 14.01 7.85
CA ASN A 73 -6.39 15.47 7.88
C ASN A 73 -7.08 16.14 9.09
N GLY A 74 -6.94 15.52 10.27
CA GLY A 74 -7.51 16.01 11.52
C GLY A 74 -9.02 15.81 11.69
N LYS A 75 -9.69 15.12 10.75
CA LYS A 75 -11.12 14.80 10.83
C LYS A 75 -11.31 13.32 11.09
N GLN A 76 -12.20 12.98 12.01
CA GLN A 76 -12.55 11.60 12.27
C GLN A 76 -13.00 10.91 10.99
N THR A 77 -12.57 9.67 10.81
CA THR A 77 -12.80 8.89 9.61
C THR A 77 -12.91 7.40 9.93
N GLU A 78 -13.48 6.66 9.00
CA GLU A 78 -13.45 5.21 8.95
C GLU A 78 -12.69 4.77 7.72
N ILE A 79 -12.13 3.56 7.72
CA ILE A 79 -11.39 3.04 6.56
C ILE A 79 -12.36 2.42 5.55
N PRO A 80 -13.32 1.55 5.95
CA PRO A 80 -14.25 0.96 5.02
C PRO A 80 -15.10 2.01 4.30
N GLY A 81 -15.20 1.91 2.97
CA GLY A 81 -16.00 2.83 2.15
C GLY A 81 -15.39 4.23 1.93
N ASN A 82 -14.23 4.54 2.48
CA ASN A 82 -13.60 5.82 2.28
C ASN A 82 -12.67 5.82 1.05
N CYS A 83 -13.10 6.44 -0.05
CA CYS A 83 -12.31 6.49 -1.28
C CYS A 83 -10.98 7.26 -1.17
N ARG A 84 -10.75 8.00 -0.07
CA ARG A 84 -9.47 8.71 0.20
C ARG A 84 -8.44 7.81 0.88
N ILE A 85 -8.86 6.64 1.38
CA ILE A 85 -8.03 5.62 2.01
C ILE A 85 -8.08 4.38 1.13
N ALA A 86 -6.92 3.84 0.77
CA ALA A 86 -6.87 2.58 0.03
C ALA A 86 -6.13 1.52 0.84
N VAL A 87 -6.53 0.28 0.63
CA VAL A 87 -5.88 -0.89 1.26
C VAL A 87 -5.51 -1.89 0.18
N ILE A 88 -4.25 -2.26 0.10
CA ILE A 88 -3.77 -3.40 -0.68
C ILE A 88 -3.57 -4.55 0.29
N GLN A 89 -4.33 -5.63 0.08
CA GLN A 89 -4.31 -6.80 0.93
C GLN A 89 -3.18 -7.75 0.55
N GLU A 90 -2.80 -8.60 1.50
CA GLU A 90 -1.94 -9.76 1.25
C GLU A 90 -2.54 -10.64 0.15
N ARG A 91 -1.68 -11.27 -0.65
CA ARG A 91 -2.09 -12.12 -1.80
C ARG A 91 -3.02 -11.37 -2.76
N THR A 92 -2.69 -10.15 -3.05
CA THR A 92 -3.40 -9.16 -3.85
C THR A 92 -4.13 -9.75 -5.06
N THR A 93 -3.48 -10.63 -5.82
CA THR A 93 -4.04 -11.25 -7.03
C THR A 93 -5.16 -12.26 -6.75
N LYS A 94 -5.30 -12.71 -5.50
CA LYS A 94 -6.36 -13.64 -5.09
C LYS A 94 -7.50 -12.93 -4.36
N THR A 95 -7.19 -11.93 -3.54
CA THR A 95 -8.17 -11.29 -2.65
C THR A 95 -8.83 -10.07 -3.27
N MET A 96 -8.16 -9.40 -4.22
CA MET A 96 -8.60 -8.11 -4.74
C MET A 96 -9.05 -8.12 -6.20
N ILE A 97 -9.26 -9.27 -6.80
CA ILE A 97 -9.77 -9.41 -8.16
C ILE A 97 -11.22 -9.90 -8.12
N PHE A 98 -12.08 -9.29 -8.91
CA PHE A 98 -13.48 -9.68 -9.06
C PHE A 98 -13.62 -10.61 -10.27
N PRO A 99 -13.72 -11.94 -10.06
CA PRO A 99 -13.59 -12.91 -11.15
C PRO A 99 -14.71 -12.85 -12.19
N LYS A 100 -15.88 -12.31 -11.81
CA LYS A 100 -17.04 -12.16 -12.71
C LYS A 100 -16.97 -10.90 -13.60
N LEU A 101 -15.95 -10.07 -13.45
CA LEU A 101 -15.78 -8.84 -14.22
C LEU A 101 -14.58 -9.00 -15.18
N ASP A 102 -14.68 -8.41 -16.37
CA ASP A 102 -13.54 -8.24 -17.27
C ASP A 102 -12.49 -7.28 -16.68
N TYR A 103 -11.36 -7.15 -17.35
CA TYR A 103 -10.25 -6.30 -16.89
C TYR A 103 -10.67 -4.83 -16.72
N MET A 104 -11.37 -4.26 -17.72
CA MET A 104 -11.77 -2.85 -17.67
C MET A 104 -12.74 -2.59 -16.52
N ASN A 105 -13.70 -3.47 -16.32
CA ASN A 105 -14.67 -3.35 -15.23
C ASN A 105 -14.02 -3.51 -13.86
N ASN A 106 -13.09 -4.48 -13.71
CA ASN A 106 -12.26 -4.60 -12.51
C ASN A 106 -11.45 -3.32 -12.24
N LEU A 107 -10.86 -2.73 -13.29
CA LEU A 107 -10.06 -1.52 -13.17
C LEU A 107 -10.88 -0.33 -12.69
N CYS A 108 -12.12 -0.23 -13.17
CA CYS A 108 -12.99 0.93 -12.94
C CYS A 108 -13.83 0.86 -11.66
N ILE A 109 -13.88 -0.28 -10.96
CA ILE A 109 -14.82 -0.49 -9.85
C ILE A 109 -14.69 0.58 -8.73
N CYS A 110 -13.46 0.97 -8.37
CA CYS A 110 -13.23 1.99 -7.36
C CYS A 110 -13.51 3.43 -7.82
N LEU A 111 -13.76 3.63 -9.11
CA LEU A 111 -14.10 4.94 -9.67
C LEU A 111 -15.60 5.19 -9.66
N ALA A 112 -16.43 4.17 -9.46
CA ALA A 112 -17.89 4.27 -9.46
C ALA A 112 -18.41 5.25 -8.40
N GLU A 113 -17.76 5.34 -7.26
CA GLU A 113 -18.10 6.30 -6.20
C GLU A 113 -17.77 7.75 -6.58
N LYS A 114 -16.71 7.95 -7.38
CA LYS A 114 -16.25 9.29 -7.79
C LYS A 114 -16.98 9.80 -9.03
N VAL A 115 -17.43 8.89 -9.89
CA VAL A 115 -18.10 9.22 -11.17
C VAL A 115 -19.35 8.38 -11.29
N PRO A 116 -20.51 8.90 -10.86
CA PRO A 116 -21.81 8.23 -11.07
C PRO A 116 -21.97 7.88 -12.55
N SER A 117 -22.42 6.67 -12.85
CA SER A 117 -22.54 6.15 -14.22
C SER A 117 -21.24 5.83 -14.98
N ILE A 118 -20.13 5.54 -14.28
CA ILE A 118 -18.85 5.16 -14.92
C ILE A 118 -19.02 3.95 -15.87
N TRP A 119 -19.89 3.02 -15.55
CA TRP A 119 -20.22 1.86 -16.36
C TRP A 119 -20.78 2.21 -17.75
N HIS A 120 -21.41 3.38 -17.88
CA HIS A 120 -21.95 3.90 -19.12
C HIS A 120 -21.04 4.95 -19.77
N ASN A 121 -19.95 5.34 -19.10
CA ASN A 121 -19.08 6.40 -19.56
C ASN A 121 -18.00 5.88 -20.53
N LYS A 122 -18.40 5.64 -21.78
CA LYS A 122 -17.50 5.24 -22.86
C LYS A 122 -16.30 6.19 -23.05
N ARG A 123 -16.46 7.47 -22.69
CA ARG A 123 -15.36 8.45 -22.80
C ARG A 123 -14.27 8.19 -21.78
N LEU A 124 -14.66 7.88 -20.53
CA LEU A 124 -13.70 7.58 -19.46
C LEU A 124 -12.96 6.27 -19.74
N GLN A 125 -13.69 5.23 -20.14
CA GLN A 125 -13.07 3.96 -20.54
C GLN A 125 -12.10 4.15 -21.72
N LYS A 126 -12.47 4.97 -22.70
CA LYS A 126 -11.59 5.32 -23.82
C LYS A 126 -10.35 6.10 -23.35
N SER A 127 -10.50 7.03 -22.40
CA SER A 127 -9.37 7.77 -21.83
C SER A 127 -8.42 6.84 -21.09
N ILE A 128 -8.95 5.96 -20.22
CA ILE A 128 -8.16 4.95 -19.49
C ILE A 128 -7.44 4.03 -20.49
N ARG A 129 -8.13 3.53 -21.51
CA ARG A 129 -7.55 2.68 -22.54
C ARG A 129 -6.38 3.39 -23.23
N ASN A 130 -6.57 4.61 -23.68
CA ASN A 130 -5.53 5.39 -24.36
C ASN A 130 -4.30 5.66 -23.46
N GLU A 131 -4.52 5.97 -22.18
CA GLU A 131 -3.45 6.27 -21.24
C GLU A 131 -2.66 5.01 -20.84
N TYR A 132 -3.34 3.88 -20.67
CA TYR A 132 -2.72 2.68 -20.11
C TYR A 132 -2.38 1.59 -21.14
N SER A 133 -2.88 1.66 -22.38
CA SER A 133 -2.52 0.70 -23.44
C SER A 133 -1.01 0.58 -23.69
N PRO A 134 -0.21 1.64 -23.65
CA PRO A 134 1.23 1.52 -23.84
C PRO A 134 1.93 0.69 -22.75
N ILE A 135 1.31 0.59 -21.56
CA ILE A 135 1.86 -0.09 -20.39
C ILE A 135 1.28 -1.51 -20.26
N LEU A 136 -0.02 -1.66 -20.51
CA LEU A 136 -0.78 -2.88 -20.25
C LEU A 136 -0.97 -3.76 -21.50
N GLY A 137 -0.83 -3.20 -22.69
CA GLY A 137 -1.24 -3.81 -23.96
C GLY A 137 -2.70 -3.45 -24.31
N THR A 138 -3.03 -3.52 -25.60
CA THR A 138 -4.38 -3.16 -26.10
C THR A 138 -5.41 -4.24 -25.80
N ASP A 139 -5.01 -5.50 -25.82
CA ASP A 139 -5.91 -6.65 -25.80
C ASP A 139 -6.38 -7.02 -24.38
N VAL A 140 -5.65 -6.55 -23.36
CA VAL A 140 -5.90 -6.90 -21.96
C VAL A 140 -7.25 -6.41 -21.44
N PHE A 141 -7.76 -5.28 -21.97
CA PHE A 141 -8.94 -4.62 -21.40
C PHE A 141 -10.25 -5.39 -21.53
N GLU A 142 -10.33 -6.28 -22.50
CA GLU A 142 -11.51 -7.13 -22.76
C GLU A 142 -11.27 -8.59 -22.33
N MET A 143 -10.08 -8.86 -21.81
CA MET A 143 -9.69 -10.20 -21.40
C MET A 143 -10.41 -10.60 -20.11
N PRO A 144 -10.97 -11.81 -20.03
CA PRO A 144 -11.46 -12.35 -18.78
C PRO A 144 -10.32 -12.42 -17.75
N VAL A 145 -10.60 -12.07 -16.51
CA VAL A 145 -9.55 -12.01 -15.47
C VAL A 145 -8.93 -13.39 -15.16
N GLU A 146 -9.63 -14.45 -15.48
CA GLU A 146 -9.15 -15.83 -15.33
C GLU A 146 -8.00 -16.15 -16.30
N GLU A 147 -7.97 -15.51 -17.47
CA GLU A 147 -6.94 -15.67 -18.50
C GLU A 147 -5.71 -14.77 -18.26
N LEU A 148 -5.79 -13.86 -17.29
CA LEU A 148 -4.69 -12.95 -16.98
C LEU A 148 -3.51 -13.71 -16.37
N SER A 149 -2.30 -13.39 -16.83
CA SER A 149 -1.06 -13.77 -16.15
C SER A 149 -0.98 -13.09 -14.76
N GLU A 150 -0.20 -13.69 -13.86
CA GLU A 150 0.01 -13.09 -12.52
C GLU A 150 0.51 -11.65 -12.61
N LYS A 151 1.41 -11.33 -13.54
CA LYS A 151 1.88 -9.97 -13.79
C LYS A 151 0.73 -9.01 -14.13
N GLN A 152 -0.18 -9.41 -15.03
CA GLN A 152 -1.34 -8.60 -15.41
C GLN A 152 -2.32 -8.42 -14.24
N LYS A 153 -2.49 -9.43 -13.39
CA LYS A 153 -3.29 -9.33 -12.17
C LYS A 153 -2.69 -8.32 -11.18
N TYR A 154 -1.38 -8.33 -10.95
CA TYR A 154 -0.72 -7.29 -10.15
C TYR A 154 -0.91 -5.91 -10.80
N GLN A 155 -0.69 -5.78 -12.11
CA GLN A 155 -0.91 -4.53 -12.83
C GLN A 155 -2.34 -4.01 -12.66
N LEU A 156 -3.34 -4.89 -12.78
CA LEU A 156 -4.75 -4.55 -12.60
C LEU A 156 -5.01 -3.92 -11.23
N VAL A 157 -4.64 -4.60 -10.15
CA VAL A 157 -4.96 -4.14 -8.79
C VAL A 157 -4.21 -2.85 -8.45
N TYR A 158 -2.91 -2.78 -8.71
CA TYR A 158 -2.13 -1.59 -8.39
C TYR A 158 -2.55 -0.38 -9.24
N THR A 159 -2.88 -0.57 -10.54
CA THR A 159 -3.38 0.51 -11.40
C THR A 159 -4.76 0.98 -10.95
N ARG A 160 -5.65 0.07 -10.54
CA ARG A 160 -6.96 0.42 -9.99
C ARG A 160 -6.83 1.32 -8.76
N VAL A 161 -5.99 0.95 -7.80
CA VAL A 161 -5.72 1.76 -6.61
C VAL A 161 -5.07 3.10 -6.99
N PHE A 162 -4.18 3.10 -7.97
CA PHE A 162 -3.57 4.34 -8.45
C PHE A 162 -4.58 5.29 -9.09
N LEU A 163 -5.54 4.78 -9.85
CA LEU A 163 -6.66 5.55 -10.42
C LEU A 163 -7.60 6.10 -9.36
N GLN A 164 -7.75 5.39 -8.23
CA GLN A 164 -8.54 5.86 -7.10
C GLN A 164 -7.97 7.16 -6.50
N LYS A 165 -6.66 7.43 -6.66
CA LYS A 165 -5.94 8.60 -6.10
C LYS A 165 -6.23 8.79 -4.60
N PRO A 166 -5.93 7.81 -3.76
CA PRO A 166 -6.10 7.94 -2.32
C PRO A 166 -5.11 8.98 -1.76
N GLU A 167 -5.35 9.47 -0.55
CA GLU A 167 -4.39 10.30 0.17
C GLU A 167 -3.40 9.45 0.98
N ILE A 168 -3.88 8.27 1.41
CA ILE A 168 -3.08 7.28 2.10
C ILE A 168 -3.38 5.88 1.57
N LEU A 169 -2.33 5.07 1.45
CA LEU A 169 -2.37 3.68 1.01
C LEU A 169 -1.78 2.79 2.11
N PHE A 170 -2.58 1.86 2.62
CA PHE A 170 -2.11 0.76 3.46
C PHE A 170 -1.80 -0.45 2.60
N CYS A 171 -0.64 -1.06 2.82
CA CYS A 171 -0.21 -2.28 2.15
C CYS A 171 0.07 -3.37 3.19
N ILE A 172 -0.76 -4.41 3.21
CA ILE A 172 -0.62 -5.54 4.12
C ILE A 172 0.26 -6.60 3.46
N GLN A 173 1.46 -6.77 3.99
CA GLN A 173 2.46 -7.74 3.50
C GLN A 173 2.60 -7.78 1.96
N PRO A 174 2.79 -6.62 1.27
CA PRO A 174 2.65 -6.53 -0.19
C PRO A 174 3.63 -7.42 -0.95
N PHE A 175 4.75 -7.82 -0.32
CA PHE A 175 5.79 -8.65 -0.93
C PHE A 175 5.65 -10.14 -0.60
N CYS A 176 4.66 -10.53 0.22
CA CYS A 176 4.48 -11.91 0.64
C CYS A 176 4.11 -12.81 -0.55
N GLY A 177 4.87 -13.88 -0.74
CA GLY A 177 4.66 -14.82 -1.84
C GLY A 177 5.00 -14.30 -3.25
N ALA A 178 5.48 -13.06 -3.38
CA ALA A 178 5.92 -12.49 -4.65
C ALA A 178 7.35 -12.96 -4.99
N ASP A 179 7.55 -13.39 -6.23
CA ASP A 179 8.89 -13.63 -6.78
C ASP A 179 9.63 -12.29 -7.02
N LEU A 180 10.89 -12.36 -7.44
CA LEU A 180 11.72 -11.20 -7.65
C LEU A 180 11.12 -10.19 -8.64
N ALA A 181 10.58 -10.65 -9.76
CA ALA A 181 10.02 -9.78 -10.79
C ALA A 181 8.77 -9.05 -10.28
N HIS A 182 7.90 -9.75 -9.55
CA HIS A 182 6.72 -9.18 -8.94
C HIS A 182 7.08 -8.21 -7.81
N ARG A 183 8.09 -8.50 -6.98
CA ARG A 183 8.60 -7.57 -5.95
C ARG A 183 9.11 -6.28 -6.56
N MET A 184 9.88 -6.35 -7.65
CA MET A 184 10.34 -5.17 -8.38
C MET A 184 9.20 -4.34 -8.95
N PHE A 185 8.16 -4.99 -9.49
CA PHE A 185 6.97 -4.33 -9.96
C PHE A 185 6.22 -3.63 -8.81
N ILE A 186 5.95 -4.34 -7.70
CA ILE A 186 5.30 -3.79 -6.50
C ILE A 186 6.07 -2.55 -6.02
N TRP A 187 7.38 -2.67 -5.90
CA TRP A 187 8.26 -1.57 -5.52
C TRP A 187 8.07 -0.36 -6.44
N SER A 188 8.16 -0.57 -7.76
CA SER A 188 8.03 0.53 -8.72
C SER A 188 6.67 1.22 -8.65
N MET A 189 5.61 0.48 -8.32
CA MET A 189 4.27 1.05 -8.12
C MET A 189 4.18 1.85 -6.82
N LEU A 190 4.75 1.34 -5.72
CA LEU A 190 4.78 2.08 -4.46
C LEU A 190 5.58 3.39 -4.58
N GLU A 191 6.70 3.38 -5.31
CA GLU A 191 7.43 4.62 -5.64
C GLU A 191 6.54 5.62 -6.40
N LYS A 192 5.78 5.16 -7.40
CA LYS A 192 4.84 6.02 -8.14
C LYS A 192 3.76 6.64 -7.25
N PHE A 193 3.25 5.90 -6.26
CA PHE A 193 2.31 6.47 -5.28
C PHE A 193 2.97 7.60 -4.49
N LEU A 194 4.17 7.37 -3.97
CA LEU A 194 4.94 8.36 -3.23
C LEU A 194 5.30 9.59 -4.07
N ASP A 195 5.68 9.40 -5.33
CA ASP A 195 5.97 10.49 -6.28
C ASP A 195 4.73 11.37 -6.56
N LYS A 196 3.53 10.79 -6.47
CA LYS A 196 2.27 11.53 -6.55
C LYS A 196 1.86 12.19 -5.22
N GLY A 197 2.68 12.08 -4.19
CA GLY A 197 2.41 12.64 -2.86
C GLY A 197 1.41 11.83 -2.03
N ILE A 198 1.12 10.59 -2.44
CA ILE A 198 0.29 9.66 -1.69
C ILE A 198 1.16 9.06 -0.58
N SER A 199 0.68 9.09 0.66
CA SER A 199 1.38 8.48 1.79
C SER A 199 1.20 6.97 1.77
N VAL A 200 2.24 6.21 2.10
CA VAL A 200 2.21 4.75 2.07
C VAL A 200 2.57 4.19 3.43
N VAL A 201 1.75 3.28 3.95
CA VAL A 201 2.01 2.51 5.17
C VAL A 201 2.18 1.05 4.79
N ILE A 202 3.33 0.47 5.03
CA ILE A 202 3.63 -0.94 4.76
C ILE A 202 3.59 -1.71 6.06
N LEU A 203 2.58 -2.55 6.26
CA LEU A 203 2.46 -3.44 7.39
C LEU A 203 3.15 -4.76 7.05
N SER A 204 4.09 -5.19 7.87
CA SER A 204 4.85 -6.43 7.61
C SER A 204 5.31 -7.11 8.90
N LEU A 205 5.37 -8.45 8.84
CA LEU A 205 6.04 -9.26 9.86
C LEU A 205 7.57 -9.24 9.65
N ASN A 206 7.99 -9.08 8.39
CA ASN A 206 9.40 -9.08 8.00
C ASN A 206 9.76 -7.78 7.28
N LEU A 207 10.84 -7.13 7.71
CA LEU A 207 11.28 -5.81 7.23
C LEU A 207 12.00 -5.83 5.88
N SER A 208 12.34 -7.01 5.36
CA SER A 208 13.30 -7.15 4.25
C SER A 208 13.07 -6.19 3.08
N ASP A 209 11.83 -6.14 2.55
CA ASP A 209 11.50 -5.35 1.37
C ASP A 209 11.07 -3.92 1.73
N SER A 210 10.35 -3.76 2.83
CA SER A 210 9.74 -2.49 3.22
C SER A 210 10.76 -1.46 3.70
N LEU A 211 11.84 -1.92 4.38
CA LEU A 211 12.82 -1.03 4.99
C LEU A 211 13.58 -0.19 3.96
N ALA A 212 13.81 -0.74 2.77
CA ALA A 212 14.59 -0.06 1.74
C ALA A 212 13.91 1.21 1.20
N MET A 213 12.58 1.27 1.22
CA MET A 213 11.83 2.44 0.75
C MET A 213 11.25 3.28 1.88
N ALA A 214 11.27 2.80 3.12
CA ALA A 214 10.71 3.50 4.26
C ALA A 214 11.49 4.77 4.61
N ASP A 215 10.78 5.83 4.95
CA ASP A 215 11.33 7.06 5.54
C ASP A 215 11.44 6.92 7.07
N ARG A 216 10.57 6.11 7.68
CA ARG A 216 10.50 5.85 9.11
C ARG A 216 10.02 4.40 9.36
N LEU A 217 10.52 3.78 10.41
CA LEU A 217 10.13 2.47 10.87
C LEU A 217 9.43 2.58 12.23
N LEU A 218 8.28 1.94 12.33
CA LEU A 218 7.58 1.70 13.57
C LEU A 218 7.62 0.20 13.87
N ILE A 219 8.10 -0.18 15.06
CA ILE A 219 8.07 -1.55 15.55
C ILE A 219 7.03 -1.65 16.65
N LEU A 220 6.09 -2.58 16.49
CA LEU A 220 5.04 -2.89 17.45
C LEU A 220 5.31 -4.25 18.08
N GLY A 221 5.58 -4.25 19.36
CA GLY A 221 5.80 -5.45 20.17
C GLY A 221 4.50 -6.06 20.69
N GLU A 222 4.61 -7.28 21.24
CA GLU A 222 3.46 -8.08 21.73
C GLU A 222 2.67 -7.43 22.88
N ASN A 223 3.29 -6.54 23.65
CA ASN A 223 2.68 -5.91 24.84
C ASN A 223 2.32 -4.44 24.61
N GLY A 224 2.09 -4.03 23.36
CA GLY A 224 1.86 -2.63 23.01
C GLY A 224 3.14 -1.77 23.06
N GLU A 225 4.31 -2.40 23.17
CA GLU A 225 5.57 -1.70 23.05
C GLU A 225 5.70 -1.07 21.67
N LYS A 226 6.05 0.22 21.66
CA LYS A 226 6.22 0.99 20.44
C LYS A 226 7.65 1.53 20.37
N ARG A 227 8.32 1.29 19.25
CA ARG A 227 9.62 1.85 18.96
C ARG A 227 9.62 2.49 17.58
N GLU A 228 9.98 3.76 17.51
CA GLU A 228 10.15 4.47 16.24
C GLU A 228 11.64 4.64 15.92
N ILE A 229 11.98 4.46 14.64
CA ILE A 229 13.35 4.57 14.14
C ILE A 229 13.31 5.40 12.86
N ALA A 230 13.99 6.54 12.85
CA ALA A 230 14.16 7.36 11.67
C ALA A 230 15.15 6.69 10.69
N ARG A 231 14.99 6.97 9.39
CA ARG A 231 15.79 6.36 8.31
C ARG A 231 17.30 6.43 8.54
N GLU A 232 17.80 7.53 9.06
CA GLU A 232 19.22 7.75 9.37
C GLU A 232 19.79 6.74 10.37
N ASN A 233 18.92 6.12 11.19
CA ASN A 233 19.27 5.13 12.18
C ASN A 233 19.04 3.67 11.72
N PHE A 234 18.61 3.43 10.48
CA PHE A 234 18.35 2.07 9.98
C PHE A 234 19.59 1.19 9.95
N HIS A 235 20.79 1.78 9.82
CA HIS A 235 22.07 1.06 9.92
C HIS A 235 22.30 0.40 11.30
N LYS A 236 21.56 0.83 12.33
CA LYS A 236 21.62 0.26 13.71
C LYS A 236 20.66 -0.92 13.89
N ILE A 237 19.84 -1.23 12.90
CA ILE A 237 18.90 -2.35 12.95
C ILE A 237 19.68 -3.61 12.65
N THR A 238 19.82 -4.48 13.63
CA THR A 238 20.55 -5.76 13.54
C THR A 238 19.74 -6.87 12.85
N SER A 239 18.95 -6.55 11.85
CA SER A 239 18.29 -7.58 11.05
C SER A 239 19.15 -7.83 9.82
N PRO A 240 19.70 -9.03 9.61
CA PRO A 240 20.32 -9.36 8.36
C PRO A 240 19.21 -9.37 7.31
N VAL A 241 19.31 -8.46 6.35
CA VAL A 241 18.42 -8.41 5.18
C VAL A 241 19.22 -8.99 4.02
N PRO A 242 19.28 -10.33 3.86
CA PRO A 242 20.25 -10.97 2.96
C PRO A 242 20.14 -10.49 1.51
N TRP A 243 18.93 -10.20 1.05
CA TRP A 243 18.70 -9.83 -0.34
C TRP A 243 18.85 -8.31 -0.58
N LEU A 244 18.66 -7.45 0.40
CA LEU A 244 19.00 -6.03 0.27
C LEU A 244 20.51 -5.88 0.01
N HIS A 245 21.35 -6.69 0.65
CA HIS A 245 22.77 -6.75 0.35
C HIS A 245 23.05 -7.23 -1.07
N MET A 246 22.31 -8.20 -1.60
CA MET A 246 22.45 -8.64 -3.00
C MET A 246 22.11 -7.50 -3.97
N TYR A 247 21.02 -6.77 -3.72
CA TYR A 247 20.63 -5.61 -4.54
C TYR A 247 21.63 -4.46 -4.52
N LEU A 248 22.27 -4.21 -3.38
CA LEU A 248 23.22 -3.12 -3.23
C LEU A 248 24.62 -3.51 -3.74
N SER A 249 24.98 -4.80 -3.74
CA SER A 249 26.28 -5.29 -4.19
C SER A 249 26.40 -5.46 -5.72
N GLU A 250 25.30 -5.69 -6.43
CA GLU A 250 25.31 -5.76 -7.91
C GLU A 250 25.38 -4.38 -8.59
N ARG A 251 25.57 -3.30 -7.85
CA ARG A 251 25.57 -1.91 -8.33
C ARG A 251 26.87 -1.15 -8.09
N LYS A 252 27.96 -1.87 -7.81
CA LYS A 252 29.31 -1.27 -7.82
C LYS A 252 30.02 -1.45 -9.14
#